data_7fc0e69110e352cc8e5b0b363b0a3fb7
#
_entry.id   7fc0e69110e352cc8e5b0b363b0a3fb7
#
_cell.length_a   1.000
_cell.length_b   1.000
_cell.length_c   1.000
_cell.angle_alpha   90.00
_cell.angle_beta   90.00
_cell.angle_gamma   90.00
#
_symmetry.space_group_name_H-M   'P 1'
#
loop_
_entity.id
_entity.type
_entity.pdbx_description
1 polymer ?
#
loop_
_entity_poly.entity_id
_entity_poly.type
_entity_poly.pdbx_seq_one_letter_code
_entity_poly.pdbx_strand_id
1 'polypeptide(L)'
;MTRLQPIRFKLRYAMVAAGALVAAIPVFAHHSFAMFDMTQKVTLAGGTVTEFQWTNPHAYIEIDVPDDKGAVKHWSIEMGSPSILKASGWKFSDLKKGDKPTLIVNPLKTGQSGGFLFQITLPDGRKLGNGPGRQP
;
A
#
# COMPACT_ATOMS: atom_id res chain seq x y z
N MET A 1 -55.07 -42.97 1.08
CA MET A 1 -53.67 -43.39 1.15
C MET A 1 -52.80 -42.26 0.59
N THR A 2 -52.30 -41.39 1.46
CA THR A 2 -51.52 -40.21 1.07
C THR A 2 -50.03 -40.58 1.13
N ARG A 3 -49.35 -40.64 -0.01
CA ARG A 3 -47.92 -40.94 -0.05
C ARG A 3 -47.13 -39.72 0.35
N LEU A 4 -46.44 -39.79 1.46
CA LEU A 4 -45.42 -38.83 1.89
C LEU A 4 -44.20 -38.92 0.95
N GLN A 5 -43.94 -37.88 0.20
CA GLN A 5 -42.71 -37.74 -0.61
C GLN A 5 -41.53 -37.39 0.29
N PRO A 6 -40.37 -38.02 0.11
CA PRO A 6 -39.23 -37.85 1.02
C PRO A 6 -38.52 -36.50 0.87
N ILE A 7 -38.38 -35.82 1.99
CA ILE A 7 -37.69 -34.55 2.20
C ILE A 7 -36.18 -34.60 1.81
N ARG A 8 -35.69 -35.77 1.41
CA ARG A 8 -34.23 -35.99 1.16
C ARG A 8 -33.63 -35.24 -0.05
N PHE A 9 -34.45 -34.78 -0.99
CA PHE A 9 -33.95 -34.10 -2.19
C PHE A 9 -33.58 -32.63 -1.95
N LYS A 10 -34.24 -31.96 -1.01
CA LYS A 10 -34.00 -30.53 -0.75
C LYS A 10 -32.71 -30.28 0.07
N LEU A 11 -32.26 -31.25 0.86
CA LEU A 11 -31.07 -31.12 1.71
C LEU A 11 -29.77 -31.19 0.91
N ARG A 12 -29.76 -31.89 -0.23
CA ARG A 12 -28.57 -32.02 -1.08
C ARG A 12 -28.20 -30.70 -1.83
N TYR A 13 -29.23 -29.97 -2.25
CA TYR A 13 -29.01 -28.67 -2.93
C TYR A 13 -28.63 -27.55 -1.96
N ALA A 14 -29.09 -27.59 -0.72
CA ALA A 14 -28.69 -26.64 0.32
C ALA A 14 -27.22 -26.79 0.71
N MET A 15 -26.67 -28.01 0.75
CA MET A 15 -25.24 -28.23 1.03
C MET A 15 -24.33 -27.80 -0.13
N VAL A 16 -24.77 -27.94 -1.39
CA VAL A 16 -23.97 -27.47 -2.56
C VAL A 16 -23.94 -25.95 -2.64
N ALA A 17 -25.05 -25.27 -2.29
CA ALA A 17 -25.12 -23.82 -2.25
C ALA A 17 -24.27 -23.22 -1.10
N ALA A 18 -24.20 -23.86 0.07
CA ALA A 18 -23.35 -23.43 1.19
C ALA A 18 -21.86 -23.61 0.89
N GLY A 19 -21.47 -24.67 0.14
CA GLY A 19 -20.09 -24.90 -0.26
C GLY A 19 -19.56 -23.89 -1.29
N ALA A 20 -20.44 -23.35 -2.16
CA ALA A 20 -20.05 -22.37 -3.18
C ALA A 20 -19.81 -20.95 -2.63
N LEU A 21 -20.39 -20.60 -1.47
CA LEU A 21 -20.19 -19.29 -0.83
C LEU A 21 -18.85 -19.16 -0.10
N VAL A 22 -18.18 -20.27 0.24
CA VAL A 22 -16.89 -20.25 0.97
C VAL A 22 -15.69 -20.05 0.03
N ALA A 23 -15.88 -20.20 -1.29
CA ALA A 23 -14.79 -20.11 -2.29
C ALA A 23 -14.49 -18.69 -2.79
N ALA A 24 -15.22 -17.67 -2.34
CA ALA A 24 -14.98 -16.26 -2.69
C ALA A 24 -14.17 -15.55 -1.60
N ILE A 25 -13.00 -16.11 -1.23
CA ILE A 25 -12.00 -15.33 -0.48
C ILE A 25 -11.29 -14.43 -1.49
N PRO A 26 -11.33 -13.10 -1.37
CA PRO A 26 -10.63 -12.23 -2.29
C PRO A 26 -9.12 -12.46 -2.15
N VAL A 27 -8.51 -12.98 -3.22
CA VAL A 27 -7.05 -13.16 -3.36
C VAL A 27 -6.39 -11.79 -3.65
N PHE A 28 -6.71 -10.75 -2.86
CA PHE A 28 -6.14 -9.42 -3.05
C PHE A 28 -4.86 -9.15 -2.23
N ALA A 29 -4.42 -10.10 -1.40
CA ALA A 29 -3.36 -9.82 -0.41
C ALA A 29 -1.91 -10.00 -0.92
N HIS A 30 -1.65 -10.53 -2.14
CA HIS A 30 -0.29 -10.88 -2.55
C HIS A 30 0.27 -10.14 -3.76
N HIS A 31 -0.43 -9.12 -4.28
CA HIS A 31 0.02 -8.43 -5.51
C HIS A 31 0.85 -7.17 -5.27
N SER A 32 1.01 -6.67 -4.03
CA SER A 32 1.54 -5.33 -3.81
C SER A 32 3.02 -5.16 -4.19
N PHE A 33 3.88 -6.15 -3.94
CA PHE A 33 5.31 -6.02 -4.23
C PHE A 33 5.69 -6.34 -5.69
N ALA A 34 4.90 -7.13 -6.40
CA ALA A 34 5.22 -7.56 -7.77
C ALA A 34 5.22 -6.40 -8.79
N MET A 35 4.51 -5.32 -8.50
CA MET A 35 4.42 -4.14 -9.36
C MET A 35 5.61 -3.19 -9.22
N PHE A 36 6.37 -3.28 -8.14
CA PHE A 36 7.54 -2.44 -7.91
C PHE A 36 8.83 -3.13 -8.36
N ASP A 37 9.78 -2.36 -8.88
CA ASP A 37 11.12 -2.84 -9.14
C ASP A 37 11.97 -2.72 -7.87
N MET A 38 12.03 -3.80 -7.11
CA MET A 38 12.74 -3.86 -5.83
C MET A 38 14.26 -3.83 -5.99
N THR A 39 14.78 -3.96 -7.22
CA THR A 39 16.22 -3.89 -7.52
C THR A 39 16.69 -2.46 -7.78
N GLN A 40 15.78 -1.56 -8.13
CA GLN A 40 16.06 -0.15 -8.39
C GLN A 40 15.65 0.74 -7.21
N LYS A 41 16.33 1.87 -7.11
CA LYS A 41 16.01 2.94 -6.18
C LYS A 41 16.07 4.28 -6.90
N VAL A 42 15.01 5.08 -6.69
CA VAL A 42 14.91 6.44 -7.21
C VAL A 42 14.87 7.40 -6.02
N THR A 43 15.67 8.46 -6.07
CA THR A 43 15.64 9.53 -5.07
C THR A 43 14.75 10.66 -5.55
N LEU A 44 13.74 10.98 -4.74
CA LEU A 44 12.82 12.09 -4.94
C LEU A 44 13.20 13.19 -3.96
N ALA A 45 13.85 14.25 -4.46
CA ALA A 45 14.28 15.41 -3.68
C ALA A 45 13.59 16.68 -4.17
N GLY A 46 13.44 17.67 -3.27
CA GLY A 46 12.84 18.96 -3.62
C GLY A 46 11.32 18.93 -3.81
N GLY A 47 10.69 17.80 -3.62
CA GLY A 47 9.25 17.64 -3.71
C GLY A 47 8.52 18.24 -2.52
N THR A 48 7.21 18.49 -2.69
CA THR A 48 6.31 19.01 -1.66
C THR A 48 5.18 18.01 -1.44
N VAL A 49 4.97 17.56 -0.20
CA VAL A 49 3.88 16.66 0.18
C VAL A 49 2.55 17.36 -0.04
N THR A 50 1.68 16.72 -0.81
CA THR A 50 0.30 17.18 -1.06
C THR A 50 -0.67 16.53 -0.09
N GLU A 51 -0.41 15.27 0.28
CA GLU A 51 -1.21 14.52 1.25
C GLU A 51 -0.38 13.42 1.92
N PHE A 52 -0.68 13.13 3.20
CA PHE A 52 -0.18 11.97 3.91
C PHE A 52 -1.37 11.13 4.38
N GLN A 53 -1.62 10.01 3.71
CA GLN A 53 -2.73 9.11 3.97
C GLN A 53 -2.29 8.01 4.95
N TRP A 54 -2.82 8.08 6.18
CA TRP A 54 -2.53 7.09 7.22
C TRP A 54 -3.67 6.09 7.35
N THR A 55 -3.79 5.20 6.35
CA THR A 55 -4.95 4.31 6.16
C THR A 55 -4.55 2.84 6.09
N ASN A 56 -5.51 1.94 6.33
CA ASN A 56 -5.38 0.51 6.08
C ASN A 56 -5.94 0.18 4.68
N PRO A 57 -5.40 -0.83 3.99
CA PRO A 57 -4.29 -1.71 4.40
C PRO A 57 -2.91 -1.09 4.27
N HIS A 58 -2.74 0.00 3.53
CA HIS A 58 -1.47 0.70 3.32
C HIS A 58 -1.62 2.20 3.52
N ALA A 59 -0.56 2.82 4.05
CA ALA A 59 -0.41 4.27 4.06
C ALA A 59 0.21 4.75 2.73
N TYR A 60 -0.02 6.03 2.37
CA TYR A 60 0.51 6.64 1.16
C TYR A 60 1.05 8.04 1.43
N ILE A 61 2.10 8.41 0.71
CA ILE A 61 2.58 9.78 0.60
C ILE A 61 2.32 10.24 -0.83
N GLU A 62 1.47 11.26 -0.98
CA GLU A 62 1.27 11.96 -2.24
C GLU A 62 2.19 13.18 -2.27
N ILE A 63 3.05 13.27 -3.29
CA ILE A 63 4.09 14.29 -3.35
C ILE A 63 4.28 14.81 -4.78
N ASP A 64 4.36 16.13 -4.92
CA ASP A 64 4.68 16.79 -6.17
C ASP A 64 6.18 17.04 -6.25
N VAL A 65 6.84 16.47 -7.24
CA VAL A 65 8.30 16.52 -7.39
C VAL A 65 8.66 17.24 -8.69
N PRO A 66 9.41 18.35 -8.65
CA PRO A 66 9.91 19.02 -9.84
C PRO A 66 11.04 18.17 -10.49
N ASP A 67 11.04 18.10 -11.81
CA ASP A 67 12.16 17.58 -12.58
C ASP A 67 13.24 18.65 -12.81
N ASP A 68 14.35 18.27 -13.46
CA ASP A 68 15.49 19.15 -13.74
C ASP A 68 15.11 20.36 -14.62
N LYS A 69 13.96 20.32 -15.29
CA LYS A 69 13.43 21.40 -16.13
C LYS A 69 12.37 22.23 -15.42
N GLY A 70 12.07 21.89 -14.16
CA GLY A 70 11.03 22.54 -13.35
C GLY A 70 9.63 22.06 -13.62
N ALA A 71 9.41 21.06 -14.48
CA ALA A 71 8.10 20.44 -14.66
C ALA A 71 7.78 19.55 -13.44
N VAL A 72 6.58 19.73 -12.90
CA VAL A 72 6.16 19.02 -11.70
C VAL A 72 5.48 17.70 -12.08
N LYS A 73 5.92 16.60 -11.44
CA LYS A 73 5.29 15.30 -11.54
C LYS A 73 4.72 14.91 -10.18
N HIS A 74 3.46 14.50 -10.19
CA HIS A 74 2.80 13.92 -9.03
C HIS A 74 3.23 12.46 -8.85
N TRP A 75 3.66 12.11 -7.63
CA TRP A 75 4.06 10.76 -7.25
C TRP A 75 3.17 10.26 -6.11
N SER A 76 2.70 9.01 -6.25
CA SER A 76 2.02 8.28 -5.20
C SER A 76 2.95 7.20 -4.64
N ILE A 77 3.30 7.31 -3.38
CA ILE A 77 4.28 6.44 -2.72
C ILE A 77 3.58 5.57 -1.69
N GLU A 78 3.51 4.28 -2.00
CA GLU A 78 2.94 3.27 -1.11
C GLU A 78 3.88 2.95 0.04
N MET A 79 3.31 2.71 1.21
CA MET A 79 4.01 2.35 2.44
C MET A 79 3.41 1.08 3.06
N GLY A 80 3.96 0.65 4.18
CA GLY A 80 3.36 -0.40 5.01
C GLY A 80 2.04 0.06 5.65
N SER A 81 1.37 -0.87 6.32
CA SER A 81 0.19 -0.54 7.12
C SER A 81 0.55 0.37 8.31
N PRO A 82 -0.40 1.17 8.83
CA PRO A 82 -0.17 1.98 10.02
C PRO A 82 0.40 1.22 11.22
N SER A 83 0.04 -0.04 11.39
CA SER A 83 0.56 -0.88 12.48
C SER A 83 2.05 -1.20 12.28
N ILE A 84 2.45 -1.56 11.06
CA ILE A 84 3.85 -1.82 10.70
C ILE A 84 4.68 -0.55 10.83
N LEU A 85 4.19 0.57 10.35
CA LEU A 85 4.86 1.86 10.44
C LEU A 85 5.07 2.30 11.89
N LYS A 86 4.05 2.18 12.74
CA LYS A 86 4.17 2.47 14.18
C LYS A 86 5.24 1.61 14.85
N ALA A 87 5.28 0.31 14.53
CA ALA A 87 6.32 -0.59 15.05
C ALA A 87 7.74 -0.21 14.57
N SER A 88 7.84 0.54 13.48
CA SER A 88 9.08 1.07 12.90
C SER A 88 9.42 2.50 13.33
N GLY A 89 8.71 3.02 14.32
CA GLY A 89 8.97 4.34 14.90
C GLY A 89 8.24 5.51 14.25
N TRP A 90 7.37 5.26 13.27
CA TRP A 90 6.56 6.29 12.66
C TRP A 90 5.42 6.77 13.56
N LYS A 91 5.10 8.05 13.43
CA LYS A 91 3.89 8.68 13.98
C LYS A 91 3.13 9.37 12.85
N PHE A 92 1.81 9.45 12.97
CA PHE A 92 0.99 10.20 12.01
C PHE A 92 1.44 11.66 11.86
N SER A 93 1.95 12.25 12.95
CA SER A 93 2.43 13.65 12.99
C SER A 93 3.80 13.87 12.35
N ASP A 94 4.51 12.83 11.91
CA ASP A 94 5.86 12.95 11.35
C ASP A 94 5.87 13.64 9.98
N LEU A 95 4.75 13.61 9.26
CA LEU A 95 4.63 14.19 7.93
C LEU A 95 3.26 14.84 7.75
N LYS A 96 3.24 16.00 7.09
CA LYS A 96 2.03 16.75 6.77
C LYS A 96 2.14 17.43 5.41
N LYS A 97 1.02 17.84 4.87
CA LYS A 97 0.94 18.66 3.66
C LYS A 97 1.85 19.89 3.77
N GLY A 98 2.60 20.15 2.70
CA GLY A 98 3.56 21.24 2.61
C GLY A 98 4.98 20.89 3.04
N ASP A 99 5.18 19.75 3.71
CA ASP A 99 6.53 19.29 4.08
C ASP A 99 7.36 18.95 2.83
N LYS A 100 8.69 19.07 2.97
CA LYS A 100 9.65 18.81 1.89
C LYS A 100 10.66 17.74 2.31
N PRO A 101 10.25 16.48 2.41
CA PRO A 101 11.15 15.38 2.71
C PRO A 101 12.01 15.01 1.49
N THR A 102 13.04 14.20 1.71
CA THR A 102 13.69 13.44 0.65
C THR A 102 13.30 11.98 0.76
N LEU A 103 12.76 11.40 -0.32
CA LEU A 103 12.36 9.99 -0.35
C LEU A 103 13.31 9.19 -1.23
N ILE A 104 13.56 7.95 -0.82
CA ILE A 104 14.15 6.90 -1.66
C ILE A 104 13.05 5.85 -1.83
N VAL A 105 12.73 5.53 -3.08
CA VAL A 105 11.63 4.63 -3.42
C VAL A 105 12.07 3.54 -4.39
N ASN A 106 11.44 2.39 -4.31
CA ASN A 106 11.47 1.37 -5.36
C ASN A 106 10.38 1.73 -6.38
N PRO A 107 10.73 2.07 -7.65
CA PRO A 107 9.77 2.60 -8.60
C PRO A 107 8.79 1.54 -9.12
N LEU A 108 7.67 1.98 -9.68
CA LEU A 108 6.79 1.11 -10.45
C LEU A 108 7.51 0.60 -11.71
N LYS A 109 7.37 -0.69 -12.02
CA LYS A 109 7.91 -1.33 -13.24
C LYS A 109 7.32 -0.76 -14.52
N THR A 110 6.14 -0.13 -14.43
CA THR A 110 5.46 0.50 -15.57
C THR A 110 6.09 1.81 -16.01
N GLY A 111 7.01 2.39 -15.21
CA GLY A 111 7.60 3.71 -15.45
C GLY A 111 6.69 4.89 -15.09
N GLN A 112 5.49 4.63 -14.58
CA GLN A 112 4.62 5.67 -14.04
C GLN A 112 5.21 6.28 -12.76
N SER A 113 4.83 7.52 -12.45
CA SER A 113 5.28 8.22 -11.25
C SER A 113 4.62 7.64 -10.00
N GLY A 114 5.21 6.60 -9.47
CA GLY A 114 4.79 5.88 -8.27
C GLY A 114 5.88 4.95 -7.78
N GLY A 115 5.78 4.51 -6.53
CA GLY A 115 6.78 3.64 -5.95
C GLY A 115 6.40 3.15 -4.57
N PHE A 116 7.23 2.26 -4.04
CA PHE A 116 7.16 1.77 -2.68
C PHE A 116 8.27 2.41 -1.84
N LEU A 117 7.92 2.97 -0.69
CA LEU A 117 8.89 3.67 0.15
C LEU A 117 10.00 2.71 0.61
N PHE A 118 11.24 3.05 0.31
CA PHE A 118 12.40 2.40 0.91
C PHE A 118 12.85 3.16 2.16
N GLN A 119 13.06 4.47 2.04
CA GLN A 119 13.52 5.34 3.11
C GLN A 119 13.02 6.77 2.89
N ILE A 120 12.79 7.48 3.98
CA ILE A 120 12.54 8.93 3.98
C ILE A 120 13.51 9.63 4.91
N THR A 121 13.97 10.82 4.50
CA THR A 121 14.56 11.81 5.38
C THR A 121 13.54 12.91 5.61
N LEU A 122 13.04 13.01 6.83
CA LEU A 122 12.03 13.98 7.24
C LEU A 122 12.61 15.41 7.25
N PRO A 123 11.77 16.47 7.28
CA PRO A 123 12.25 17.85 7.36
C PRO A 123 13.14 18.16 8.57
N ASP A 124 12.96 17.41 9.67
CA ASP A 124 13.79 17.53 10.89
C ASP A 124 15.11 16.74 10.82
N GLY A 125 15.39 16.05 9.71
CA GLY A 125 16.60 15.28 9.47
C GLY A 125 16.55 13.83 9.94
N ARG A 126 15.49 13.40 10.64
CA ARG A 126 15.31 11.99 11.01
C ARG A 126 15.11 11.12 9.77
N LYS A 127 15.67 9.91 9.82
CA LYS A 127 15.49 8.91 8.76
C LYS A 127 14.59 7.80 9.27
N LEU A 128 13.59 7.45 8.47
CA LEU A 128 12.67 6.36 8.74
C LEU A 128 12.59 5.42 7.53
N GLY A 129 12.42 4.14 7.81
CA GLY A 129 12.19 3.10 6.80
C GLY A 129 10.72 2.68 6.74
N ASN A 130 10.41 1.74 5.84
CA ASN A 130 9.04 1.29 5.60
C ASN A 130 8.62 0.05 6.42
N GLY A 131 9.41 -0.37 7.39
CA GLY A 131 9.08 -1.52 8.23
C GLY A 131 10.23 -2.00 9.11
N PRO A 132 9.96 -2.93 10.05
CA PRO A 132 10.99 -3.51 10.91
C PRO A 132 12.08 -4.18 10.08
N GLY A 133 13.35 -3.90 10.39
CA GLY A 133 14.51 -4.47 9.73
C GLY A 133 14.97 -3.76 8.44
N ARG A 134 14.26 -2.75 7.97
CA ARG A 134 14.73 -1.84 6.91
C ARG A 134 15.23 -0.53 7.54
N GLN A 135 16.26 -0.65 8.33
CA GLN A 135 17.06 0.51 8.72
C GLN A 135 17.89 0.97 7.53
N PRO A 136 18.07 2.28 7.35
CA PRO A 136 18.91 2.83 6.29
C PRO A 136 20.35 2.41 6.41
#